data_5297c5bb343a07b850a85c22308c879d
#
_entry.id   5297c5bb343a07b850a85c22308c879d
#
_cell.length_a   1.000
_cell.length_b   1.000
_cell.length_c   1.000
_cell.angle_alpha   90.00
_cell.angle_beta   90.00
_cell.angle_gamma   90.00
#
_symmetry.space_group_name_H-M   'P 1'
#
loop_
_entity.id
_entity.type
_entity.pdbx_description
1 polymer ?
#
loop_
_entity_poly.entity_id
_entity_poly.type
_entity_poly.pdbx_seq_one_letter_code
_entity_poly.pdbx_strand_id
1 'polypeptide(L)'
;SPCEADVCVVQFNAGWNSGNDVEWHGKLKDCEIKYIDIAAYPDVASKYEIVVVPTIVVFNGKEVKRFQADISFAIAATKSEVQEVVDGILMDQF
;
A
#
# COMPACT_ATOMS: atom_id res chain seq x y z
N SER A 1 -9.35 7.28 -4.08
CA SER A 1 -8.47 6.55 -3.18
C SER A 1 -9.00 6.59 -1.75
N PRO A 2 -8.54 5.74 -0.84
CA PRO A 2 -8.98 5.76 0.56
C PRO A 2 -8.28 6.83 1.40
N CYS A 3 -7.53 7.72 0.78
CA CYS A 3 -6.66 8.69 1.43
C CYS A 3 -7.19 10.11 1.27
N GLU A 4 -6.74 11.01 2.14
CA GLU A 4 -7.05 12.44 2.04
C GLU A 4 -6.09 13.13 1.09
N ALA A 5 -4.79 12.81 1.16
CA ALA A 5 -3.80 13.36 0.25
C ALA A 5 -3.86 12.65 -1.11
N ASP A 6 -3.41 13.35 -2.17
CA ASP A 6 -3.35 12.77 -3.51
C ASP A 6 -2.34 11.63 -3.56
N VAL A 7 -1.12 11.86 -3.07
CA VAL A 7 -0.08 10.84 -3.05
C VAL A 7 -0.14 10.09 -1.73
N CYS A 8 -0.42 8.81 -1.81
CA CYS A 8 -0.68 7.98 -0.64
C CYS A 8 -0.23 6.54 -0.88
N VAL A 9 0.33 5.94 0.15
CA VAL A 9 0.70 4.53 0.11
C VAL A 9 -0.09 3.80 1.19
N VAL A 10 -0.93 2.88 0.76
CA VAL A 10 -1.80 2.11 1.65
C VAL A 10 -1.27 0.69 1.77
N GLN A 11 -1.13 0.22 3.00
CA GLN A 11 -0.93 -1.19 3.27
C GLN A 11 -2.27 -1.81 3.64
N PHE A 12 -2.70 -2.77 2.83
CA PHE A 12 -3.86 -3.61 3.14
C PHE A 12 -3.35 -4.92 3.71
N ASN A 13 -3.75 -5.24 4.92
CA ASN A 13 -3.41 -6.52 5.54
C ASN A 13 -4.59 -6.97 6.38
N ALA A 14 -4.48 -8.13 7.02
CA ALA A 14 -5.48 -8.65 7.92
C ALA A 14 -4.83 -8.93 9.29
N GLY A 15 -5.59 -8.75 10.37
CA GLY A 15 -5.07 -8.94 11.71
C GLY A 15 -4.44 -10.32 11.92
N TRP A 16 -5.02 -11.37 11.32
CA TRP A 16 -4.46 -12.73 11.41
C TRP A 16 -3.11 -12.88 10.71
N ASN A 17 -2.73 -11.91 9.84
CA ASN A 17 -1.46 -11.91 9.11
C ASN A 17 -0.54 -10.77 9.57
N SER A 18 -0.79 -10.18 10.72
CA SER A 18 -0.03 -9.01 11.21
C SER A 18 1.47 -9.30 11.40
N GLY A 19 1.83 -10.56 11.62
CA GLY A 19 3.25 -10.97 11.68
C GLY A 19 4.01 -10.71 10.38
N ASN A 20 3.32 -10.53 9.28
CA ASN A 20 3.88 -10.22 7.96
C ASN A 20 3.62 -8.76 7.54
N ASP A 21 3.26 -7.88 8.47
CA ASP A 21 3.15 -6.45 8.19
C ASP A 21 4.47 -5.93 7.62
N VAL A 22 4.34 -5.05 6.63
CA VAL A 22 5.49 -4.40 6.02
C VAL A 22 6.00 -3.32 6.97
N GLU A 23 7.11 -3.61 7.64
CA GLU A 23 7.62 -2.77 8.73
C GLU A 23 8.10 -1.39 8.28
N TRP A 24 8.66 -1.30 7.09
CA TRP A 24 9.19 -0.05 6.57
C TRP A 24 8.10 0.87 5.99
N HIS A 25 6.85 0.42 5.93
CA HIS A 25 5.75 1.19 5.35
C HIS A 25 5.63 2.59 5.96
N GLY A 26 5.69 2.69 7.29
CA GLY A 26 5.62 3.96 7.99
C GLY A 26 6.85 4.86 7.82
N LYS A 27 7.91 4.36 7.19
CA LYS A 27 9.14 5.12 6.96
C LYS A 27 9.21 5.75 5.57
N LEU A 28 8.21 5.53 4.74
CA LEU A 28 8.13 6.17 3.42
C LEU A 28 7.93 7.67 3.61
N LYS A 29 8.49 8.46 2.67
CA LYS A 29 8.49 9.92 2.74
C LYS A 29 7.67 10.53 1.62
N ASP A 30 7.17 11.75 1.88
CA ASP A 30 6.50 12.60 0.90
C ASP A 30 5.19 12.02 0.38
N CYS A 31 4.53 11.23 1.22
CA CYS A 31 3.24 10.62 0.92
C CYS A 31 2.46 10.41 2.22
N GLU A 32 1.15 10.34 2.09
CA GLU A 32 0.31 9.88 3.21
C GLU A 32 0.53 8.38 3.41
N ILE A 33 0.53 7.94 4.66
CA ILE A 33 0.67 6.53 5.04
C ILE A 33 -0.65 6.08 5.64
N LYS A 34 -1.24 5.02 5.11
CA LYS A 34 -2.49 4.48 5.64
C LYS A 34 -2.43 2.96 5.73
N TYR A 35 -2.92 2.42 6.83
CA TYR A 35 -3.04 0.98 7.06
C TYR A 35 -4.52 0.62 7.13
N ILE A 36 -4.95 -0.37 6.38
CA ILE A 36 -6.32 -0.85 6.40
C ILE A 36 -6.34 -2.35 6.68
N ASP A 37 -7.03 -2.72 7.76
CA ASP A 37 -7.30 -4.12 8.08
C ASP A 37 -8.55 -4.56 7.30
N ILE A 38 -8.34 -5.39 6.28
CA ILE A 38 -9.44 -5.83 5.40
C ILE A 38 -10.40 -6.80 6.10
N ALA A 39 -9.97 -7.42 7.21
CA ALA A 39 -10.88 -8.26 7.99
C ALA A 39 -11.92 -7.40 8.72
N ALA A 40 -11.52 -6.18 9.15
CA ALA A 40 -12.43 -5.22 9.77
C ALA A 40 -13.25 -4.45 8.73
N TYR A 41 -12.73 -4.28 7.52
CA TYR A 41 -13.36 -3.49 6.45
C TYR A 41 -13.44 -4.29 5.14
N PRO A 42 -14.27 -5.35 5.10
CA PRO A 42 -14.34 -6.22 3.91
C PRO A 42 -14.85 -5.50 2.66
N ASP A 43 -15.69 -4.48 2.81
CA ASP A 43 -16.19 -3.70 1.68
C ASP A 43 -15.05 -2.91 1.00
N VAL A 44 -14.08 -2.47 1.77
CA VAL A 44 -12.89 -1.77 1.24
C VAL A 44 -12.04 -2.74 0.44
N ALA A 45 -11.84 -3.96 0.94
CA ALA A 45 -11.12 -5.00 0.22
C ALA A 45 -11.75 -5.27 -1.15
N SER A 46 -13.06 -5.38 -1.17
CA SER A 46 -13.82 -5.61 -2.41
C SER A 46 -13.69 -4.44 -3.38
N LYS A 47 -13.83 -3.21 -2.87
CA LYS A 47 -13.77 -2.00 -3.68
C LYS A 47 -12.40 -1.84 -4.38
N TYR A 48 -11.32 -2.17 -3.71
CA TYR A 48 -9.96 -2.04 -4.25
C TYR A 48 -9.40 -3.36 -4.79
N GLU A 49 -10.24 -4.39 -4.85
CA GLU A 49 -9.87 -5.70 -5.39
C GLU A 49 -8.62 -6.27 -4.72
N ILE A 50 -8.62 -6.25 -3.39
CA ILE A 50 -7.52 -6.83 -2.61
C ILE A 50 -7.75 -8.33 -2.48
N VAL A 51 -6.93 -9.11 -3.16
CA VAL A 51 -7.08 -10.58 -3.25
C VAL A 51 -6.04 -11.34 -2.45
N VAL A 52 -4.92 -10.70 -2.11
CA VAL A 52 -3.87 -11.27 -1.28
C VAL A 52 -3.44 -10.25 -0.23
N VAL A 53 -2.87 -10.72 0.87
CA VAL A 53 -2.37 -9.86 1.94
C VAL A 53 -0.95 -10.26 2.34
N PRO A 54 -0.10 -9.29 2.69
CA PRO A 54 -0.35 -7.87 2.52
C PRO A 54 -0.30 -7.43 1.05
N THR A 55 -0.98 -6.35 0.74
CA THR A 55 -0.87 -5.66 -0.55
C THR A 55 -0.57 -4.19 -0.26
N ILE A 56 0.43 -3.65 -0.91
CA ILE A 56 0.75 -2.23 -0.84
C ILE A 56 0.33 -1.58 -2.15
N VAL A 57 -0.45 -0.52 -2.06
CA VAL A 57 -0.93 0.22 -3.22
C VAL A 57 -0.48 1.66 -3.11
N VAL A 58 0.18 2.15 -4.15
CA VAL A 58 0.53 3.56 -4.30
C VAL A 58 -0.57 4.24 -5.09
N PHE A 59 -1.13 5.30 -4.52
CA PHE A 59 -2.18 6.11 -5.15
C PHE A 59 -1.66 7.50 -5.47
N ASN A 60 -2.17 8.06 -6.55
CA ASN A 60 -2.11 9.48 -6.86
C ASN A 60 -3.51 9.88 -7.35
N GLY A 61 -4.46 9.93 -6.40
CA GLY A 61 -5.89 9.97 -6.72
C GLY A 61 -6.39 8.60 -7.17
N LYS A 62 -5.77 8.04 -8.20
CA LYS A 62 -6.01 6.68 -8.69
C LYS A 62 -4.86 5.77 -8.31
N GLU A 63 -5.08 4.47 -8.42
CA GLU A 63 -4.02 3.49 -8.26
C GLU A 63 -2.94 3.69 -9.33
N VAL A 64 -1.70 3.84 -8.89
CA VAL A 64 -0.53 3.96 -9.76
C VAL A 64 0.17 2.61 -9.88
N LYS A 65 0.41 1.95 -8.75
CA LYS A 65 1.08 0.66 -8.72
C LYS A 65 0.71 -0.08 -7.46
N ARG A 66 0.66 -1.42 -7.56
CA ARG A 66 0.50 -2.27 -6.38
C ARG A 66 1.59 -3.31 -6.31
N PHE A 67 1.92 -3.67 -5.09
CA PHE A 67 2.90 -4.70 -4.75
C PHE A 67 2.17 -5.74 -3.91
N GLN A 68 2.07 -6.95 -4.42
CA GLN A 68 1.29 -8.02 -3.79
C GLN A 68 2.21 -9.05 -3.14
N ALA A 69 1.74 -9.61 -2.03
CA ALA A 69 2.42 -10.72 -1.39
C ALA A 69 2.43 -11.95 -2.29
N ASP A 70 3.42 -12.79 -2.09
CA ASP A 70 3.48 -14.12 -2.69
C ASP A 70 2.69 -15.14 -1.85
N ILE A 71 2.84 -16.41 -2.18
CA ILE A 71 2.12 -17.50 -1.50
C ILE A 71 2.51 -17.67 -0.02
N SER A 72 3.61 -17.05 0.42
CA SER A 72 4.02 -17.05 1.83
C SER A 72 3.37 -15.91 2.63
N PHE A 73 2.50 -15.12 2.01
CA PHE A 73 1.87 -13.93 2.60
C PHE A 73 2.88 -12.85 2.98
N ALA A 74 3.99 -12.78 2.27
CA ALA A 74 5.03 -11.77 2.48
C ALA A 74 5.33 -11.02 1.19
N ILE A 75 5.56 -9.69 1.30
CA ILE A 75 5.92 -8.85 0.16
C ILE A 75 7.43 -8.89 -0.05
N ALA A 76 7.83 -9.20 -1.29
CA ALA A 76 9.24 -9.17 -1.68
C ALA A 76 9.73 -7.77 -2.03
N ALA A 77 8.83 -6.82 -2.30
CA ALA A 77 9.21 -5.45 -2.63
C ALA A 77 9.96 -4.79 -1.47
N THR A 78 10.90 -3.93 -1.82
CA THR A 78 11.69 -3.17 -0.85
C THR A 78 11.11 -1.77 -0.65
N LYS A 79 11.48 -1.15 0.47
CA LYS A 79 11.15 0.26 0.73
C LYS A 79 11.59 1.15 -0.44
N SER A 80 12.80 0.90 -0.94
CA SER A 80 13.38 1.67 -2.05
C SER A 80 12.53 1.60 -3.31
N GLU A 81 12.04 0.40 -3.65
CA GLU A 81 11.19 0.22 -4.83
C GLU A 81 9.89 1.00 -4.72
N VAL A 82 9.26 0.98 -3.56
CA VAL A 82 8.00 1.70 -3.34
C VAL A 82 8.25 3.20 -3.27
N GLN A 83 9.33 3.62 -2.60
CA GLN A 83 9.69 5.04 -2.55
C GLN A 83 9.97 5.61 -3.94
N GLU A 84 10.60 4.84 -4.83
CA GLU A 84 10.85 5.26 -6.21
C GLU A 84 9.55 5.56 -6.97
N VAL A 85 8.50 4.80 -6.73
CA VAL A 85 7.20 5.07 -7.35
C VAL A 85 6.65 6.40 -6.86
N VAL A 86 6.72 6.65 -5.56
CA VAL A 86 6.28 7.93 -4.96
C VAL A 86 7.10 9.09 -5.54
N ASP A 87 8.42 8.94 -5.56
CA ASP A 87 9.32 9.98 -6.07
C ASP A 87 9.05 10.29 -7.54
N GLY A 88 8.76 9.26 -8.33
CA GLY A 88 8.41 9.43 -9.74
C GLY A 88 7.14 10.25 -9.93
N ILE A 89 6.13 10.04 -9.10
CA ILE A 89 4.90 10.83 -9.12
C ILE A 89 5.21 12.31 -8.81
N LEU A 90 6.00 12.54 -7.78
CA LEU A 90 6.34 13.90 -7.35
C LEU A 90 7.16 14.63 -8.41
N MET A 91 8.08 13.94 -9.08
CA MET A 91 8.87 14.52 -10.16
C MET A 91 8.02 14.94 -11.34
N ASP A 92 6.97 14.19 -11.65
CA ASP A 92 6.08 14.48 -12.77
C ASP A 92 5.19 15.72 -12.51
N GLN A 93 5.19 16.26 -11.29
CA GLN A 93 4.43 17.44 -10.91
C GLN A 93 5.18 18.76 -11.13
N PHE A 94 6.43 18.68 -11.54
CA PHE A 94 7.27 19.88 -11.77
C PHE A 94 7.46 20.20 -13.23
#